data_e1461f90e88d8cbb1224e8d0247ac6aa
#
_entry.id   e1461f90e88d8cbb1224e8d0247ac6aa
#
_cell.length_a   1.000
_cell.length_b   1.000
_cell.length_c   1.000
_cell.angle_alpha   90.00
_cell.angle_beta   90.00
_cell.angle_gamma   90.00
#
_symmetry.space_group_name_H-M   'P 1'
#
loop_
_entity.id
_entity.type
_entity.pdbx_description
1 polymer ?
#
loop_
_entity_poly.entity_id
_entity_poly.type
_entity_poly.pdbx_seq_one_letter_code
_entity_poly.pdbx_strand_id
1 'polypeptide(L)'
;CESPPLLVAHSLGCLLVVHWANRIAKPIAGALLVAVPDPAGPRFPPEADGFSPLPNNRLPFPSVVVASTDDVYGSLDHAQRSAAAWGSELIVIGAVGHINAESGLDQWKEGWVLVQRLLQGSKGVNQSA
;
A
#
# COMPACT_ATOMS: atom_id res chain seq x y z
N CYS A 1 18.96 -2.23 19.84
CA CYS A 1 17.62 -2.39 19.33
C CYS A 1 17.55 -2.11 17.85
N GLU A 2 16.82 -2.95 17.16
CA GLU A 2 16.63 -2.78 15.74
C GLU A 2 15.48 -1.80 15.49
N SER A 3 15.65 -1.00 14.45
CA SER A 3 14.57 -0.13 14.00
C SER A 3 13.42 -0.95 13.47
N PRO A 4 12.16 -0.50 13.66
CA PRO A 4 11.03 -1.19 13.05
C PRO A 4 11.16 -1.25 11.53
N PRO A 5 10.76 -2.35 10.90
CA PRO A 5 10.86 -2.45 9.45
C PRO A 5 9.83 -1.60 8.74
N LEU A 6 10.16 -1.19 7.53
CA LEU A 6 9.24 -0.58 6.59
C LEU A 6 8.79 -1.66 5.59
N LEU A 7 7.50 -1.76 5.37
CA LEU A 7 6.96 -2.74 4.42
C LEU A 7 6.72 -2.07 3.07
N VAL A 8 7.17 -2.72 2.01
CA VAL A 8 6.90 -2.27 0.64
C VAL A 8 6.23 -3.42 -0.08
N ALA A 9 5.02 -3.22 -0.56
CA ALA A 9 4.23 -4.27 -1.17
C ALA A 9 3.64 -3.80 -2.49
N HIS A 10 3.45 -4.74 -3.40
CA HIS A 10 2.86 -4.51 -4.71
C HIS A 10 1.77 -5.54 -4.95
N SER A 11 0.62 -5.09 -5.45
CA SER A 11 -0.47 -5.95 -5.90
C SER A 11 -0.99 -6.84 -4.78
N LEU A 12 -1.00 -8.17 -4.95
CA LEU A 12 -1.50 -9.11 -3.93
C LEU A 12 -0.74 -8.99 -2.62
N GLY A 13 0.53 -8.59 -2.65
CA GLY A 13 1.31 -8.34 -1.45
C GLY A 13 0.70 -7.27 -0.57
N CYS A 14 0.03 -6.27 -1.15
CA CYS A 14 -0.68 -5.24 -0.40
C CYS A 14 -1.81 -5.85 0.44
N LEU A 15 -2.56 -6.79 -0.14
CA LEU A 15 -3.67 -7.45 0.55
C LEU A 15 -3.16 -8.29 1.71
N LEU A 16 -2.01 -8.95 1.51
CA LEU A 16 -1.36 -9.71 2.56
C LEU A 16 -0.99 -8.82 3.73
N VAL A 17 -0.42 -7.65 3.46
CA VAL A 17 -0.04 -6.69 4.50
C VAL A 17 -1.25 -6.25 5.31
N VAL A 18 -2.35 -5.86 4.66
CA VAL A 18 -3.50 -5.33 5.39
C VAL A 18 -4.22 -6.41 6.18
N HIS A 19 -4.26 -7.65 5.68
CA HIS A 19 -4.84 -8.76 6.44
C HIS A 19 -3.98 -9.13 7.64
N TRP A 20 -2.67 -9.03 7.50
CA TRP A 20 -1.71 -9.38 8.53
C TRP A 20 -1.55 -8.27 9.59
N ALA A 21 -1.76 -7.02 9.20
CA ALA A 21 -1.49 -5.86 10.06
C ALA A 21 -2.19 -5.92 11.40
N ASN A 22 -3.41 -6.44 11.44
CA ASN A 22 -4.19 -6.52 12.66
C ASN A 22 -3.79 -7.70 13.55
N ARG A 23 -2.95 -8.60 13.05
CA ARG A 23 -2.50 -9.79 13.77
C ARG A 23 -1.07 -9.68 14.27
N ILE A 24 -0.34 -8.67 13.81
CA ILE A 24 1.06 -8.54 14.14
C ILE A 24 1.21 -7.76 15.44
N ALA A 25 2.05 -8.27 16.33
CA ALA A 25 2.35 -7.63 17.60
C ALA A 25 3.63 -6.79 17.56
N LYS A 26 4.39 -6.84 16.46
CA LYS A 26 5.66 -6.15 16.34
C LYS A 26 5.47 -4.75 15.76
N PRO A 27 6.27 -3.77 16.16
CA PRO A 27 6.17 -2.44 15.57
C PRO A 27 6.61 -2.43 14.11
N ILE A 28 5.89 -1.67 13.31
CA ILE A 28 6.18 -1.46 11.87
C ILE A 28 6.35 0.03 11.67
N ALA A 29 7.40 0.45 11.00
CA ALA A 29 7.69 1.86 10.75
C ALA A 29 6.68 2.49 9.79
N GLY A 30 6.20 1.73 8.83
CA GLY A 30 5.22 2.18 7.85
C GLY A 30 5.08 1.20 6.71
N ALA A 31 4.17 1.48 5.80
CA ALA A 31 3.95 0.64 4.64
C ALA A 31 3.73 1.47 3.38
N LEU A 32 4.37 1.08 2.30
CA LEU A 32 4.12 1.60 0.96
C LEU A 32 3.36 0.52 0.19
N LEU A 33 2.11 0.82 -0.15
CA LEU A 33 1.19 -0.14 -0.76
C LEU A 33 0.93 0.30 -2.21
N VAL A 34 1.54 -0.40 -3.15
CA VAL A 34 1.55 -0.01 -4.55
C VAL A 34 0.59 -0.89 -5.35
N ALA A 35 -0.33 -0.28 -6.07
CA ALA A 35 -1.25 -0.96 -6.97
C ALA A 35 -2.12 -1.99 -6.24
N VAL A 36 -2.85 -1.54 -5.23
CA VAL A 36 -3.72 -2.40 -4.41
C VAL A 36 -4.84 -2.97 -5.28
N PRO A 37 -4.95 -4.29 -5.45
CA PRO A 37 -6.02 -4.86 -6.26
C PRO A 37 -7.33 -4.92 -5.49
N ASP A 38 -8.43 -5.00 -6.23
CA ASP A 38 -9.76 -5.12 -5.66
C ASP A 38 -10.19 -6.59 -5.69
N PRO A 39 -10.28 -7.27 -4.53
CA PRO A 39 -10.68 -8.68 -4.52
C PRO A 39 -12.12 -8.92 -4.98
N ALA A 40 -12.94 -7.87 -5.02
CA ALA A 40 -14.29 -7.94 -5.59
C ALA A 40 -14.33 -7.53 -7.06
N GLY A 41 -13.20 -7.14 -7.65
CA GLY A 41 -13.14 -6.69 -9.02
C GLY A 41 -13.14 -7.83 -10.04
N PRO A 42 -13.48 -7.53 -11.30
CA PRO A 42 -13.64 -8.58 -12.31
C PRO A 42 -12.33 -9.23 -12.76
N ARG A 43 -11.20 -8.57 -12.50
CA ARG A 43 -9.89 -9.08 -12.90
C ARG A 43 -9.15 -9.81 -11.78
N PHE A 44 -9.74 -9.87 -10.59
CA PHE A 44 -9.09 -10.53 -9.46
C PHE A 44 -9.06 -12.05 -9.70
N PRO A 45 -7.90 -12.72 -9.56
CA PRO A 45 -7.83 -14.15 -9.83
C PRO A 45 -8.67 -14.95 -8.85
N PRO A 46 -9.54 -15.85 -9.34
CA PRO A 46 -10.38 -16.64 -8.44
C PRO A 46 -9.59 -17.59 -7.54
N GLU A 47 -8.37 -17.94 -7.95
CA GLU A 47 -7.49 -18.79 -7.14
C GLU A 47 -7.00 -18.09 -5.89
N ALA A 48 -7.05 -16.76 -5.86
CA ALA A 48 -6.60 -15.96 -4.73
C ALA A 48 -7.75 -15.61 -3.79
N ASP A 49 -8.69 -16.53 -3.59
CA ASP A 49 -9.76 -16.29 -2.63
C ASP A 49 -9.19 -16.25 -1.21
N GLY A 50 -9.95 -15.78 -0.25
CA GLY A 50 -9.48 -15.61 1.11
C GLY A 50 -9.00 -14.20 1.42
N PHE A 51 -8.81 -13.35 0.40
CA PHE A 51 -8.49 -11.94 0.60
C PHE A 51 -9.74 -11.06 0.72
N SER A 52 -10.91 -11.60 0.46
CA SER A 52 -12.16 -10.87 0.55
C SER A 52 -12.95 -11.33 1.77
N PRO A 53 -13.61 -10.42 2.51
CA PRO A 53 -13.56 -8.97 2.33
C PRO A 53 -12.26 -8.39 2.86
N LEU A 54 -11.85 -7.25 2.33
CA LEU A 54 -10.68 -6.54 2.84
C LEU A 54 -11.00 -5.92 4.20
N PRO A 55 -10.02 -5.94 5.12
CA PRO A 55 -10.17 -5.18 6.35
C PRO A 55 -10.35 -3.69 6.03
N ASN A 56 -11.26 -3.05 6.73
CA ASN A 56 -11.49 -1.62 6.56
C ASN A 56 -11.12 -0.83 7.81
N ASN A 57 -10.27 -1.41 8.63
CA ASN A 57 -9.75 -0.77 9.83
C ASN A 57 -8.55 0.10 9.49
N ARG A 58 -8.38 1.17 10.26
CA ARG A 58 -7.17 1.98 10.16
C ARG A 58 -5.95 1.12 10.45
N LEU A 59 -4.92 1.24 9.61
CA LEU A 59 -3.66 0.51 9.83
C LEU A 59 -2.94 1.08 11.07
N PRO A 60 -2.31 0.23 11.87
CA PRO A 60 -1.65 0.68 13.12
C PRO A 60 -0.28 1.32 12.88
N PHE A 61 0.03 1.70 11.66
CA PHE A 61 1.29 2.36 11.29
C PHE A 61 1.03 3.31 10.11
N PRO A 62 1.91 4.28 9.88
CA PRO A 62 1.77 5.18 8.72
C PRO A 62 1.81 4.39 7.41
N SER A 63 0.99 4.78 6.46
CA SER A 63 0.93 4.08 5.20
C SER A 63 0.63 5.03 4.04
N VAL A 64 1.09 4.64 2.87
CA VAL A 64 0.84 5.36 1.62
C VAL A 64 0.34 4.36 0.61
N VAL A 65 -0.78 4.68 -0.03
CA VAL A 65 -1.33 3.91 -1.15
C VAL A 65 -0.95 4.64 -2.44
N VAL A 66 -0.28 3.95 -3.35
CA VAL A 66 0.09 4.50 -4.65
C VAL A 66 -0.79 3.86 -5.70
N ALA A 67 -1.49 4.68 -6.48
CA ALA A 67 -2.48 4.20 -7.43
C ALA A 67 -2.23 4.77 -8.82
N SER A 68 -2.63 4.00 -9.83
CA SER A 68 -2.69 4.41 -11.23
C SER A 68 -4.16 4.64 -11.60
N THR A 69 -4.41 5.56 -12.52
CA THR A 69 -5.78 5.87 -12.94
C THR A 69 -6.39 4.80 -13.85
N ASP A 70 -5.56 3.94 -14.43
CA ASP A 70 -6.01 2.90 -15.37
C ASP A 70 -5.59 1.48 -14.99
N ASP A 71 -5.40 1.23 -13.71
CA ASP A 71 -5.09 -0.11 -13.21
C ASP A 71 -6.33 -1.00 -13.37
N VAL A 72 -6.21 -2.08 -14.14
CA VAL A 72 -7.34 -2.98 -14.42
C VAL A 72 -7.68 -3.89 -13.24
N TYR A 73 -6.79 -4.02 -12.29
CA TYR A 73 -7.00 -4.87 -11.10
C TYR A 73 -7.58 -4.13 -9.92
N GLY A 74 -7.49 -2.81 -9.91
CA GLY A 74 -8.07 -1.99 -8.86
C GLY A 74 -8.31 -0.58 -9.35
N SER A 75 -9.57 -0.16 -9.36
CA SER A 75 -9.95 1.17 -9.83
C SER A 75 -9.41 2.26 -8.91
N LEU A 76 -9.38 3.48 -9.43
CA LEU A 76 -9.03 4.64 -8.60
C LEU A 76 -10.01 4.81 -7.44
N ASP A 77 -11.29 4.56 -7.68
CA ASP A 77 -12.31 4.59 -6.62
C ASP A 77 -12.00 3.59 -5.52
N HIS A 78 -11.59 2.37 -5.88
CA HIS A 78 -11.19 1.36 -4.92
C HIS A 78 -9.98 1.84 -4.09
N ALA A 79 -8.99 2.45 -4.75
CA ALA A 79 -7.81 2.98 -4.06
C ALA A 79 -8.19 4.10 -3.11
N GLN A 80 -9.08 4.98 -3.50
CA GLN A 80 -9.54 6.08 -2.66
C GLN A 80 -10.26 5.56 -1.42
N ARG A 81 -11.16 4.59 -1.60
CA ARG A 81 -11.91 4.01 -0.48
C ARG A 81 -11.00 3.25 0.47
N SER A 82 -10.05 2.50 -0.08
CA SER A 82 -9.11 1.73 0.73
C SER A 82 -8.19 2.65 1.53
N ALA A 83 -7.65 3.69 0.90
CA ALA A 83 -6.79 4.64 1.59
C ALA A 83 -7.54 5.34 2.72
N ALA A 84 -8.78 5.73 2.49
CA ALA A 84 -9.60 6.38 3.51
C ALA A 84 -9.86 5.44 4.70
N ALA A 85 -10.19 4.18 4.42
CA ALA A 85 -10.47 3.20 5.47
C ALA A 85 -9.22 2.89 6.30
N TRP A 86 -8.06 2.79 5.67
CA TRP A 86 -6.80 2.43 6.33
C TRP A 86 -6.09 3.61 6.96
N GLY A 87 -6.55 4.83 6.71
CA GLY A 87 -5.87 6.04 7.17
C GLY A 87 -4.59 6.31 6.40
N SER A 88 -4.52 5.85 5.16
CA SER A 88 -3.35 6.01 4.30
C SER A 88 -3.39 7.30 3.52
N GLU A 89 -2.22 7.86 3.23
CA GLU A 89 -2.10 8.90 2.22
C GLU A 89 -2.27 8.26 0.84
N LEU A 90 -3.01 8.91 -0.07
CA LEU A 90 -3.19 8.41 -1.43
C LEU A 90 -2.35 9.26 -2.39
N ILE A 91 -1.55 8.60 -3.20
CA ILE A 91 -0.76 9.24 -4.25
C ILE A 91 -1.13 8.62 -5.59
N VAL A 92 -1.62 9.44 -6.51
CA VAL A 92 -2.01 9.01 -7.85
C VAL A 92 -0.91 9.43 -8.82
N ILE A 93 -0.32 8.45 -9.51
CA ILE A 93 0.84 8.69 -10.38
C ILE A 93 0.49 8.70 -11.88
N GLY A 94 -0.80 8.83 -12.21
CA GLY A 94 -1.26 8.90 -13.58
C GLY A 94 -1.63 7.54 -14.15
N ALA A 95 -1.69 7.47 -15.47
CA ALA A 95 -2.13 6.26 -16.18
C ALA A 95 -0.92 5.40 -16.51
N VAL A 96 -0.48 4.59 -15.56
CA VAL A 96 0.71 3.72 -15.69
C VAL A 96 0.37 2.23 -15.51
N GLY A 97 -0.89 1.87 -15.68
CA GLY A 97 -1.33 0.48 -15.57
C GLY A 97 -1.24 -0.04 -14.15
N HIS A 98 -0.85 -1.29 -14.00
CA HIS A 98 -0.77 -1.95 -12.69
C HIS A 98 0.54 -1.66 -11.93
N ILE A 99 1.29 -0.68 -12.41
CA ILE A 99 2.56 -0.25 -11.78
C ILE A 99 3.52 -1.44 -11.64
N ASN A 100 3.66 -2.19 -12.72
CA ASN A 100 4.54 -3.36 -12.79
C ASN A 100 5.65 -3.11 -13.82
N ALA A 101 6.37 -4.17 -14.23
CA ALA A 101 7.47 -4.06 -15.18
C ALA A 101 7.03 -3.44 -16.51
N GLU A 102 5.77 -3.68 -16.93
CA GLU A 102 5.25 -3.13 -18.18
C GLU A 102 4.95 -1.63 -18.09
N SER A 103 4.91 -1.06 -16.89
CA SER A 103 4.65 0.36 -16.70
C SER A 103 5.85 1.25 -17.00
N GLY A 104 7.03 0.67 -17.26
CA GLY A 104 8.23 1.42 -17.60
C GLY A 104 8.86 2.17 -16.44
N LEU A 105 8.69 1.69 -15.22
CA LEU A 105 9.17 2.38 -14.02
C LEU A 105 10.42 1.69 -13.43
N ASP A 106 11.34 1.26 -14.28
CA ASP A 106 12.49 0.43 -13.89
C ASP A 106 13.26 0.97 -12.69
N GLN A 107 13.53 2.28 -12.69
CA GLN A 107 14.20 2.95 -11.57
C GLN A 107 13.25 3.96 -10.97
N TRP A 108 12.24 3.47 -10.32
CA TRP A 108 11.13 4.30 -9.83
C TRP A 108 11.59 5.20 -8.69
N LYS A 109 12.09 6.36 -9.05
CA LYS A 109 12.64 7.35 -8.10
C LYS A 109 11.56 7.90 -7.17
N GLU A 110 10.35 8.09 -7.68
CA GLU A 110 9.23 8.57 -6.87
C GLU A 110 8.91 7.60 -5.74
N GLY A 111 9.00 6.30 -6.02
CA GLY A 111 8.79 5.27 -4.99
C GLY A 111 9.83 5.36 -3.90
N TRP A 112 11.09 5.58 -4.28
CA TRP A 112 12.18 5.73 -3.30
C TRP A 112 11.95 6.97 -2.42
N VAL A 113 11.51 8.08 -3.01
CA VAL A 113 11.20 9.29 -2.23
C VAL A 113 10.07 9.00 -1.22
N LEU A 114 9.06 8.25 -1.62
CA LEU A 114 7.96 7.88 -0.72
C LEU A 114 8.44 7.01 0.43
N VAL A 115 9.34 6.06 0.16
CA VAL A 115 9.96 5.24 1.21
C VAL A 115 10.70 6.12 2.20
N GLN A 116 11.50 7.07 1.70
CA GLN A 116 12.25 7.97 2.57
C GLN A 116 11.32 8.84 3.41
N ARG A 117 10.21 9.32 2.83
CA ARG A 117 9.21 10.11 3.57
C ARG A 117 8.62 9.31 4.72
N LEU A 118 8.28 8.04 4.49
CA LEU A 118 7.74 7.19 5.55
C LEU A 118 8.75 6.98 6.66
N LEU A 119 10.00 6.76 6.32
CA LEU A 119 11.06 6.59 7.33
C LEU A 119 11.29 7.86 8.13
N GLN A 120 11.29 9.01 7.47
CA GLN A 120 11.46 10.30 8.13
C GLN A 120 10.26 10.63 9.01
N GLY A 121 9.06 10.33 8.56
CA GLY A 121 7.85 10.53 9.35
C GLY A 121 7.88 9.75 10.65
N SER A 122 8.31 8.50 10.60
CA SER A 122 8.47 7.67 11.79
C SER A 122 9.50 8.28 12.76
N LYS A 123 10.64 8.72 12.24
CA LYS A 123 11.68 9.37 13.05
C LYS A 123 11.20 10.72 13.60
N GLY A 124 10.48 11.48 12.77
CA GLY A 124 9.94 12.77 13.16
C GLY A 124 8.98 12.67 14.32
N VAL A 125 8.12 11.67 14.33
CA VAL A 125 7.20 11.42 15.43
C VAL A 125 7.98 11.16 16.72
N ASN A 126 9.03 10.36 16.65
CA ASN A 126 9.87 10.05 17.81
C ASN A 126 10.61 11.29 18.30
N GLN A 127 11.05 12.14 17.41
CA GLN A 127 11.80 13.34 17.75
C GLN A 127 10.92 14.42 18.34
N SER A 128 9.67 14.48 17.96
CA SER A 128 8.77 15.50 18.49
C SER A 128 8.23 15.17 19.87
N ALA A 129 8.49 13.98 20.32
CA ALA A 129 8.07 13.57 21.67
C ALA A 129 9.07 14.08 22.76
#